data_b98805b3180dee69ac111c5c0d9985cd
#
_entry.id   b98805b3180dee69ac111c5c0d9985cd
#
_cell.length_a   1.000
_cell.length_b   1.000
_cell.length_c   1.000
_cell.angle_alpha   90.00
_cell.angle_beta   90.00
_cell.angle_gamma   90.00
#
_symmetry.space_group_name_H-M   'P 1'
#
loop_
_entity.id
_entity.type
_entity.pdbx_description
1 polymer ?
#
loop_
_entity_poly.entity_id
_entity_poly.type
_entity_poly.pdbx_seq_one_letter_code
_entity_poly.pdbx_strand_id
1 'polypeptide(L)'
;NGSIPIYSANVFEEFGRTDKQNITDFSMPSILWGIDGDWMVNIMPANKPFYPTDHCGVLRIKTDDIVPKYMALALQVEGEFEKFSRNNRASTQRISNLIIQVPSVTEQQKIVDEIEAIDKKIADEQSIICEQSKKVKSKFIEMFGSLLLNTHNSNNVKLSALCENLDSKRKPITEHLRSKGNVP
;
A
#
# COMPACT_ATOMS: atom_id res chain seq x y z
N ASN A 1 23.23 -1.45 10.56
CA ASN A 1 22.64 -2.73 10.14
C ASN A 1 22.00 -3.40 11.35
N GLY A 2 20.79 -3.02 11.71
CA GLY A 2 20.05 -3.63 12.81
C GLY A 2 19.29 -4.89 12.36
N SER A 3 18.80 -5.68 13.33
CA SER A 3 18.02 -6.90 13.10
C SER A 3 16.51 -6.65 13.10
N ILE A 4 16.04 -5.60 13.77
CA ILE A 4 14.62 -5.28 13.99
C ILE A 4 14.16 -4.27 12.94
N PRO A 5 13.09 -4.56 12.15
CA PRO A 5 12.54 -3.62 11.19
C PRO A 5 11.90 -2.42 11.89
N ILE A 6 12.08 -1.24 11.30
CA ILE A 6 11.47 0.02 11.75
C ILE A 6 10.27 0.30 10.85
N TYR A 7 9.11 0.62 11.45
CA TYR A 7 7.92 1.10 10.75
C TYR A 7 7.62 2.54 11.12
N SER A 8 7.18 3.30 10.14
CA SER A 8 6.84 4.72 10.25
C SER A 8 5.40 4.95 9.74
N ALA A 9 5.10 6.08 9.12
CA ALA A 9 3.77 6.36 8.55
C ALA A 9 3.35 5.33 7.48
N ASN A 10 4.29 4.79 6.69
CA ASN A 10 4.04 3.60 5.89
C ASN A 10 4.24 2.36 6.78
N VAL A 11 3.13 1.68 7.08
CA VAL A 11 3.12 0.50 7.96
C VAL A 11 3.28 -0.84 7.21
N PHE A 12 3.45 -0.81 5.89
CA PHE A 12 3.69 -1.99 5.06
C PHE A 12 5.16 -2.17 4.67
N GLU A 13 5.90 -1.07 4.59
CA GLU A 13 7.31 -1.09 4.16
C GLU A 13 8.24 -0.74 5.32
N GLU A 14 9.35 -1.47 5.40
CA GLU A 14 10.39 -1.17 6.37
C GLU A 14 11.01 0.20 6.06
N PHE A 15 10.94 1.14 7.00
CA PHE A 15 11.64 2.43 6.94
C PHE A 15 13.15 2.29 7.10
N GLY A 16 13.58 1.24 7.77
CA GLY A 16 14.98 0.91 8.06
C GLY A 16 15.07 -0.20 9.10
N ARG A 17 16.24 -0.39 9.68
CA ARG A 17 16.47 -1.41 10.71
C ARG A 17 17.26 -0.87 11.89
N THR A 18 17.04 -1.43 13.08
CA THR A 18 17.70 -1.06 14.34
C THR A 18 17.94 -2.27 15.24
N ASP A 19 18.84 -2.14 16.20
CA ASP A 19 18.97 -3.09 17.31
C ASP A 19 18.33 -2.57 18.60
N LYS A 20 17.68 -1.38 18.56
CA LYS A 20 16.95 -0.82 19.69
C LYS A 20 15.53 -1.39 19.74
N GLN A 21 14.99 -1.46 20.95
CA GLN A 21 13.60 -1.86 21.21
C GLN A 21 12.92 -0.80 22.07
N ASN A 22 11.73 -0.37 21.67
CA ASN A 22 10.82 0.46 22.48
C ASN A 22 9.57 -0.33 22.89
N ILE A 23 9.37 -1.52 22.33
CA ILE A 23 8.39 -2.53 22.74
C ILE A 23 9.16 -3.80 23.05
N THR A 24 8.87 -4.46 24.16
CA THR A 24 9.60 -5.66 24.62
C THR A 24 8.77 -6.94 24.56
N ASP A 25 7.46 -6.83 24.62
CA ASP A 25 6.55 -7.96 24.49
C ASP A 25 5.96 -8.03 23.09
N PHE A 26 6.15 -9.15 22.42
CA PHE A 26 5.61 -9.46 21.07
C PHE A 26 4.80 -10.76 21.07
N SER A 27 4.38 -11.25 22.23
CA SER A 27 3.61 -12.50 22.35
C SER A 27 2.24 -12.45 21.69
N MET A 28 1.72 -11.26 21.43
CA MET A 28 0.43 -11.04 20.79
C MET A 28 0.57 -10.27 19.47
N PRO A 29 -0.36 -10.44 18.52
CA PRO A 29 -0.42 -9.60 17.32
C PRO A 29 -0.59 -8.12 17.68
N SER A 30 -0.04 -7.25 16.85
CA SER A 30 -0.19 -5.80 16.97
C SER A 30 -0.77 -5.22 15.70
N ILE A 31 -1.71 -4.28 15.81
CA ILE A 31 -2.27 -3.54 14.69
C ILE A 31 -1.52 -2.21 14.60
N LEU A 32 -0.94 -1.93 13.46
CA LEU A 32 -0.20 -0.71 13.16
C LEU A 32 -1.03 0.20 12.28
N TRP A 33 -0.92 1.52 12.48
CA TRP A 33 -1.46 2.51 11.55
C TRP A 33 -0.50 3.68 11.35
N GLY A 34 -0.58 4.31 10.16
CA GLY A 34 0.12 5.56 9.89
C GLY A 34 -0.59 6.73 10.58
N ILE A 35 0.14 7.47 11.43
CA ILE A 35 -0.42 8.64 12.13
C ILE A 35 -0.56 9.82 11.18
N ASP A 36 0.37 9.96 10.24
CA ASP A 36 0.39 10.97 9.19
C ASP A 36 0.84 10.36 7.87
N GLY A 37 0.41 10.91 6.75
CA GLY A 37 0.60 10.32 5.44
C GLY A 37 -0.71 9.80 4.87
N ASP A 38 -0.62 8.84 3.96
CA ASP A 38 -1.78 8.11 3.45
C ASP A 38 -2.30 7.16 4.53
N TRP A 39 -3.63 7.05 4.63
CA TRP A 39 -4.24 6.18 5.63
C TRP A 39 -3.93 4.71 5.32
N MET A 40 -3.33 4.03 6.27
CA MET A 40 -2.92 2.63 6.15
C MET A 40 -3.02 1.93 7.50
N VAL A 41 -3.51 0.70 7.49
CA VAL A 41 -3.55 -0.20 8.65
C VAL A 41 -2.90 -1.52 8.27
N ASN A 42 -2.01 -2.03 9.10
CA ASN A 42 -1.35 -3.32 8.93
C ASN A 42 -1.41 -4.13 10.22
N ILE A 43 -1.28 -5.43 10.12
CA ILE A 43 -1.20 -6.34 11.26
C ILE A 43 0.17 -7.01 11.34
N MET A 44 0.84 -6.84 12.46
CA MET A 44 2.09 -7.54 12.79
C MET A 44 1.76 -8.82 13.55
N PRO A 45 2.17 -9.98 13.04
CA PRO A 45 1.90 -11.25 13.72
C PRO A 45 2.63 -11.33 15.06
N ALA A 46 2.11 -12.20 15.93
CA ALA A 46 2.77 -12.52 17.18
C ALA A 46 4.22 -13.03 16.97
N ASN A 47 5.08 -12.80 17.93
CA ASN A 47 6.48 -13.23 17.96
C ASN A 47 7.36 -12.64 16.84
N LYS A 48 6.93 -11.51 16.26
CA LYS A 48 7.74 -10.75 15.30
C LYS A 48 8.09 -9.37 15.87
N PRO A 49 9.32 -9.16 16.35
CA PRO A 49 9.78 -7.87 16.83
C PRO A 49 9.77 -6.80 15.72
N PHE A 50 9.35 -5.61 16.07
CA PHE A 50 9.40 -4.41 15.23
C PHE A 50 9.62 -3.16 16.11
N TYR A 51 10.06 -2.07 15.47
CA TYR A 51 10.26 -0.78 16.13
C TYR A 51 9.33 0.25 15.47
N PRO A 52 8.25 0.70 16.15
CA PRO A 52 7.43 1.80 15.66
C PRO A 52 8.08 3.15 15.96
N THR A 53 8.10 4.05 14.97
CA THR A 53 8.46 5.45 15.19
C THR A 53 7.28 6.23 15.79
N ASP A 54 7.47 7.51 16.07
CA ASP A 54 6.44 8.46 16.50
C ASP A 54 5.36 8.74 15.41
N HIS A 55 5.59 8.30 14.16
CA HIS A 55 4.64 8.35 13.05
C HIS A 55 3.87 7.04 12.85
N CYS A 56 4.15 6.00 13.64
CA CYS A 56 3.51 4.70 13.61
C CYS A 56 2.75 4.45 14.91
N GLY A 57 1.44 4.39 14.84
CA GLY A 57 0.62 4.00 15.98
C GLY A 57 0.55 2.47 16.13
N VAL A 58 0.35 2.01 17.35
CA VAL A 58 0.26 0.59 17.68
C VAL A 58 -0.91 0.32 18.61
N LEU A 59 -1.79 -0.61 18.22
CA LEU A 59 -2.88 -1.13 19.03
C LEU A 59 -2.66 -2.60 19.35
N ARG A 60 -3.11 -3.01 20.54
CA ARG A 60 -3.24 -4.41 20.96
C ARG A 60 -4.62 -4.66 21.51
N ILE A 61 -5.16 -5.80 21.12
CA ILE A 61 -6.48 -6.27 21.60
C ILE A 61 -6.33 -6.74 23.04
N LYS A 62 -7.29 -6.38 23.88
CA LYS A 62 -7.28 -6.70 25.32
C LYS A 62 -8.24 -7.82 25.69
N THR A 63 -9.10 -8.25 24.77
CA THR A 63 -10.19 -9.18 25.01
C THR A 63 -10.12 -10.34 24.00
N ASP A 64 -10.65 -11.50 24.37
CA ASP A 64 -10.58 -12.72 23.54
C ASP A 64 -11.74 -12.80 22.53
N ASP A 65 -12.68 -11.83 22.56
CA ASP A 65 -13.86 -11.77 21.69
C ASP A 65 -13.62 -10.97 20.39
N ILE A 66 -12.38 -10.57 20.14
CA ILE A 66 -11.99 -9.81 18.95
C ILE A 66 -10.96 -10.59 18.13
N VAL A 67 -11.29 -10.85 16.89
CA VAL A 67 -10.36 -11.39 15.89
C VAL A 67 -9.39 -10.27 15.45
N PRO A 68 -8.07 -10.39 15.62
CA PRO A 68 -7.12 -9.30 15.32
C PRO A 68 -7.21 -8.79 13.89
N LYS A 69 -7.41 -9.68 12.91
CA LYS A 69 -7.55 -9.29 11.52
C LYS A 69 -8.86 -8.55 11.23
N TYR A 70 -9.95 -8.98 11.87
CA TYR A 70 -11.20 -8.23 11.81
C TYR A 70 -11.03 -6.80 12.31
N MET A 71 -10.38 -6.62 13.47
CA MET A 71 -10.14 -5.29 14.02
C MET A 71 -9.28 -4.42 13.10
N ALA A 72 -8.25 -4.98 12.47
CA ALA A 72 -7.44 -4.24 11.50
C ALA A 72 -8.26 -3.79 10.29
N LEU A 73 -9.13 -4.66 9.75
CA LEU A 73 -10.04 -4.33 8.65
C LEU A 73 -11.07 -3.26 9.07
N ALA A 74 -11.70 -3.41 10.24
CA ALA A 74 -12.65 -2.44 10.76
C ALA A 74 -11.99 -1.07 10.96
N LEU A 75 -10.78 -1.04 11.52
CA LEU A 75 -10.02 0.19 11.69
C LEU A 75 -9.67 0.85 10.34
N GLN A 76 -9.29 0.06 9.33
CA GLN A 76 -9.03 0.56 7.97
C GLN A 76 -10.26 1.27 7.40
N VAL A 77 -11.42 0.63 7.49
CA VAL A 77 -12.69 1.16 6.95
C VAL A 77 -13.14 2.42 7.71
N GLU A 78 -13.14 2.38 9.05
CA GLU A 78 -13.54 3.55 9.85
C GLU A 78 -12.61 4.74 9.64
N GLY A 79 -11.31 4.52 9.49
CA GLY A 79 -10.36 5.59 9.20
C GLY A 79 -10.56 6.21 7.80
N GLU A 80 -11.04 5.45 6.83
CA GLU A 80 -11.46 5.97 5.52
C GLU A 80 -12.70 6.85 5.63
N PHE A 81 -13.72 6.47 6.41
CA PHE A 81 -14.87 7.31 6.70
C PHE A 81 -14.49 8.61 7.41
N GLU A 82 -13.56 8.54 8.35
CA GLU A 82 -12.96 9.71 9.02
C GLU A 82 -12.06 10.54 8.10
N LYS A 83 -11.74 10.05 6.90
CA LYS A 83 -10.85 10.69 5.92
C LYS A 83 -9.47 10.99 6.47
N PHE A 84 -8.92 10.07 7.26
CA PHE A 84 -7.56 10.19 7.74
C PHE A 84 -6.58 10.32 6.57
N SER A 85 -5.65 11.24 6.71
CA SER A 85 -4.70 11.59 5.64
C SER A 85 -3.57 12.46 6.23
N ARG A 86 -2.62 12.85 5.41
CA ARG A 86 -1.55 13.79 5.81
C ARG A 86 -2.09 15.09 6.43
N ASN A 87 -3.20 15.63 5.91
CA ASN A 87 -3.81 16.87 6.41
C ASN A 87 -4.80 16.62 7.54
N ASN A 88 -5.21 15.39 7.76
CA ASN A 88 -6.18 14.97 8.76
C ASN A 88 -5.64 13.78 9.55
N ARG A 89 -4.67 14.06 10.42
CA ARG A 89 -3.85 13.04 11.11
C ARG A 89 -4.67 12.09 11.97
N ALA A 90 -4.35 10.82 11.89
CA ALA A 90 -4.90 9.75 12.72
C ALA A 90 -4.18 9.67 14.07
N SER A 91 -4.31 10.72 14.90
CA SER A 91 -3.67 10.74 16.22
C SER A 91 -4.21 9.64 17.12
N THR A 92 -3.43 9.22 18.10
CA THR A 92 -3.82 8.20 19.09
C THR A 92 -5.15 8.53 19.76
N GLN A 93 -5.39 9.80 20.11
CA GLN A 93 -6.65 10.23 20.73
C GLN A 93 -7.85 10.05 19.78
N ARG A 94 -7.69 10.36 18.49
CA ARG A 94 -8.77 10.20 17.51
C ARG A 94 -9.07 8.73 17.27
N ILE A 95 -8.05 7.91 17.12
CA ILE A 95 -8.20 6.45 17.00
C ILE A 95 -8.92 5.87 18.21
N SER A 96 -8.57 6.30 19.42
CA SER A 96 -9.21 5.82 20.66
C SER A 96 -10.71 6.20 20.77
N ASN A 97 -11.16 7.18 20.03
CA ASN A 97 -12.55 7.63 20.01
C ASN A 97 -13.38 7.03 18.86
N LEU A 98 -12.79 6.23 17.99
CA LEU A 98 -13.53 5.54 16.95
C LEU A 98 -14.50 4.53 17.56
N ILE A 99 -15.69 4.46 16.98
CA ILE A 99 -16.71 3.48 17.36
C ILE A 99 -16.66 2.35 16.35
N ILE A 100 -16.28 1.17 16.81
CA ILE A 100 -16.18 -0.04 15.99
C ILE A 100 -17.36 -0.94 16.29
N GLN A 101 -18.05 -1.43 15.26
CA GLN A 101 -19.04 -2.49 15.41
C GLN A 101 -18.36 -3.81 15.68
N VAL A 102 -18.83 -4.55 16.68
CA VAL A 102 -18.23 -5.83 17.09
C VAL A 102 -19.30 -6.92 17.01
N PRO A 103 -19.40 -7.65 15.89
CA PRO A 103 -20.26 -8.81 15.78
C PRO A 103 -19.69 -10.00 16.57
N SER A 104 -20.42 -11.12 16.57
CA SER A 104 -19.90 -12.35 17.20
C SER A 104 -18.56 -12.78 16.59
N VAL A 105 -17.71 -13.47 17.37
CA VAL A 105 -16.41 -13.97 16.89
C VAL A 105 -16.54 -14.81 15.62
N THR A 106 -17.61 -15.62 15.54
CA THR A 106 -17.90 -16.42 14.35
C THR A 106 -18.18 -15.57 13.12
N GLU A 107 -18.90 -14.48 13.27
CA GLU A 107 -19.18 -13.54 12.17
C GLU A 107 -17.93 -12.74 11.80
N GLN A 108 -17.14 -12.32 12.78
CA GLN A 108 -15.84 -11.68 12.53
C GLN A 108 -14.93 -12.57 11.68
N GLN A 109 -14.81 -13.87 12.04
CA GLN A 109 -13.99 -14.81 11.29
C GLN A 109 -14.52 -15.01 9.87
N LYS A 110 -15.85 -15.15 9.72
CA LYS A 110 -16.46 -15.27 8.39
C LYS A 110 -16.15 -14.05 7.49
N ILE A 111 -16.24 -12.85 8.03
CA ILE A 111 -15.88 -11.62 7.30
C ILE A 111 -14.41 -11.65 6.88
N VAL A 112 -13.52 -12.04 7.79
CA VAL A 112 -12.09 -12.15 7.49
C VAL A 112 -11.84 -13.15 6.36
N ASP A 113 -12.43 -14.35 6.45
CA ASP A 113 -12.24 -15.40 5.44
C ASP A 113 -12.74 -14.98 4.05
N GLU A 114 -13.87 -14.28 3.99
CA GLU A 114 -14.43 -13.75 2.73
C GLU A 114 -13.52 -12.70 2.11
N ILE A 115 -12.99 -11.76 2.92
CA ILE A 115 -12.06 -10.72 2.44
C ILE A 115 -10.74 -11.33 1.99
N GLU A 116 -10.18 -12.29 2.74
CA GLU A 116 -8.96 -12.99 2.34
C GLU A 116 -9.11 -13.74 1.01
N ALA A 117 -10.27 -14.34 0.79
CA ALA A 117 -10.57 -15.00 -0.48
C ALA A 117 -10.60 -14.01 -1.66
N ILE A 118 -11.11 -12.79 -1.44
CA ILE A 118 -11.10 -11.72 -2.44
C ILE A 118 -9.67 -11.21 -2.67
N ASP A 119 -8.93 -10.90 -1.62
CA ASP A 119 -7.54 -10.44 -1.70
C ASP A 119 -6.66 -11.41 -2.46
N LYS A 120 -6.85 -12.71 -2.21
CA LYS A 120 -6.14 -13.77 -2.95
C LYS A 120 -6.46 -13.73 -4.44
N LYS A 121 -7.72 -13.57 -4.82
CA LYS A 121 -8.12 -13.46 -6.24
C LYS A 121 -7.49 -12.24 -6.89
N ILE A 122 -7.49 -11.09 -6.21
CA ILE A 122 -6.85 -9.86 -6.69
C ILE A 122 -5.35 -10.08 -6.93
N ALA A 123 -4.66 -10.72 -5.98
CA ALA A 123 -3.23 -11.02 -6.12
C ALA A 123 -2.93 -11.97 -7.29
N ASP A 124 -3.76 -13.00 -7.49
CA ASP A 124 -3.63 -13.95 -8.60
C ASP A 124 -3.82 -13.24 -9.95
N GLU A 125 -4.84 -12.38 -10.08
CA GLU A 125 -5.09 -11.61 -11.31
C GLU A 125 -3.98 -10.59 -11.58
N GLN A 126 -3.46 -9.90 -10.55
CA GLN A 126 -2.32 -9.00 -10.70
C GLN A 126 -1.05 -9.72 -11.18
N SER A 127 -0.83 -10.95 -10.70
CA SER A 127 0.27 -11.80 -11.17
C SER A 127 0.13 -12.13 -12.65
N ILE A 128 -1.08 -12.48 -13.11
CA ILE A 128 -1.38 -12.73 -14.52
C ILE A 128 -1.13 -11.47 -15.37
N ILE A 129 -1.62 -10.31 -14.93
CA ILE A 129 -1.39 -9.03 -15.63
C ILE A 129 0.12 -8.75 -15.75
N CYS A 130 0.88 -8.95 -14.68
CA CYS A 130 2.33 -8.76 -14.71
C CYS A 130 3.00 -9.70 -15.71
N GLU A 131 2.60 -10.98 -15.75
CA GLU A 131 3.12 -11.96 -16.71
C GLU A 131 2.79 -11.59 -18.15
N GLN A 132 1.54 -11.20 -18.43
CA GLN A 132 1.14 -10.75 -19.76
C GLN A 132 1.90 -9.49 -20.21
N SER A 133 2.12 -8.54 -19.31
CA SER A 133 2.93 -7.36 -19.58
C SER A 133 4.38 -7.70 -19.97
N LYS A 134 4.96 -8.71 -19.33
CA LYS A 134 6.30 -9.23 -19.72
C LYS A 134 6.25 -9.88 -21.10
N LYS A 135 5.20 -10.64 -21.40
CA LYS A 135 5.03 -11.28 -22.74
C LYS A 135 4.92 -10.22 -23.86
N VAL A 136 4.18 -9.11 -23.63
CA VAL A 136 4.11 -8.00 -24.59
C VAL A 136 5.50 -7.45 -24.89
N LYS A 137 6.29 -7.15 -23.87
CA LYS A 137 7.68 -6.67 -24.04
C LYS A 137 8.56 -7.68 -24.78
N SER A 138 8.47 -8.96 -24.41
CA SER A 138 9.23 -10.03 -25.07
C SER A 138 8.84 -10.17 -26.54
N LYS A 139 7.53 -10.10 -26.84
CA LYS A 139 7.03 -10.18 -28.22
C LYS A 139 7.48 -9.00 -29.07
N PHE A 140 7.50 -7.79 -28.49
CA PHE A 140 8.04 -6.62 -29.19
C PHE A 140 9.53 -6.82 -29.52
N ILE A 141 10.34 -7.30 -28.58
CA ILE A 141 11.78 -7.58 -28.81
C ILE A 141 11.97 -8.70 -29.84
N GLU A 142 11.14 -9.74 -29.80
CA GLU A 142 11.17 -10.84 -30.77
C GLU A 142 10.88 -10.34 -32.20
N MET A 143 9.87 -9.48 -32.37
CA MET A 143 9.43 -8.99 -33.68
C MET A 143 10.33 -7.87 -34.24
N PHE A 144 10.83 -6.99 -33.39
CA PHE A 144 11.55 -5.78 -33.82
C PHE A 144 13.02 -5.78 -33.42
N GLY A 145 13.45 -6.74 -32.61
CA GLY A 145 14.82 -6.84 -32.10
C GLY A 145 15.13 -5.86 -30.99
N SER A 146 16.31 -5.99 -30.44
CA SER A 146 16.88 -5.05 -29.48
C SER A 146 17.97 -4.23 -30.18
N LEU A 147 18.02 -2.92 -29.90
CA LEU A 147 19.11 -2.04 -30.35
C LEU A 147 20.51 -2.58 -29.98
N LEU A 148 20.61 -3.30 -28.87
CA LEU A 148 21.85 -3.88 -28.38
C LEU A 148 22.27 -5.14 -29.15
N LEU A 149 21.32 -5.89 -29.69
CA LEU A 149 21.56 -7.18 -30.33
C LEU A 149 21.47 -7.10 -31.86
N ASN A 150 20.89 -6.02 -32.42
CA ASN A 150 20.71 -5.78 -33.86
C ASN A 150 20.29 -7.04 -34.67
N THR A 151 19.38 -7.84 -34.10
CA THR A 151 19.04 -9.18 -34.60
C THR A 151 18.20 -9.15 -35.88
N HIS A 152 17.65 -8.00 -36.27
CA HIS A 152 16.70 -7.89 -37.36
C HIS A 152 17.10 -6.88 -38.49
N ASN A 153 18.35 -6.67 -38.73
CA ASN A 153 18.83 -5.85 -39.87
C ASN A 153 17.97 -4.61 -40.19
N SER A 154 17.38 -4.02 -39.15
CA SER A 154 16.48 -2.87 -39.27
C SER A 154 17.28 -1.57 -39.17
N ASN A 155 16.87 -0.56 -39.92
CA ASN A 155 17.50 0.75 -39.92
C ASN A 155 17.27 1.45 -38.58
N ASN A 156 18.33 1.72 -37.84
CA ASN A 156 18.28 2.51 -36.63
C ASN A 156 18.18 3.99 -36.99
N VAL A 157 17.06 4.61 -36.63
CA VAL A 157 16.78 6.03 -36.87
C VAL A 157 16.65 6.76 -35.53
N LYS A 158 17.19 7.96 -35.44
CA LYS A 158 17.01 8.80 -34.24
C LYS A 158 15.52 9.16 -34.08
N LEU A 159 15.00 9.08 -32.86
CA LEU A 159 13.61 9.45 -32.56
C LEU A 159 13.28 10.88 -33.03
N SER A 160 14.21 11.81 -32.94
CA SER A 160 14.07 13.19 -33.39
C SER A 160 13.87 13.35 -34.90
N ALA A 161 14.22 12.31 -35.70
CA ALA A 161 13.94 12.29 -37.12
C ALA A 161 12.53 11.77 -37.46
N LEU A 162 11.87 11.12 -36.52
CA LEU A 162 10.54 10.51 -36.66
C LEU A 162 9.44 11.29 -35.91
N CYS A 163 9.81 12.01 -34.86
CA CYS A 163 8.87 12.66 -33.95
C CYS A 163 9.30 14.07 -33.60
N GLU A 164 8.33 14.97 -33.45
CA GLU A 164 8.54 16.31 -32.89
C GLU A 164 8.32 16.28 -31.37
N ASN A 165 9.26 16.84 -30.62
CA ASN A 165 9.08 17.04 -29.19
C ASN A 165 8.31 18.34 -28.91
N LEU A 166 7.11 18.22 -28.36
CA LEU A 166 6.23 19.34 -28.05
C LEU A 166 6.33 19.83 -26.59
N ASP A 167 7.30 19.36 -25.82
CA ASP A 167 7.45 19.71 -24.40
C ASP A 167 7.55 21.22 -24.15
N SER A 168 8.17 21.96 -25.06
CA SER A 168 8.24 23.43 -25.00
C SER A 168 6.88 24.12 -25.16
N LYS A 169 5.89 23.40 -25.70
CA LYS A 169 4.51 23.92 -25.88
C LYS A 169 3.62 23.66 -24.67
N ARG A 170 4.09 22.89 -23.68
CA ARG A 170 3.31 22.62 -22.46
C ARG A 170 3.21 23.89 -21.63
N LYS A 171 1.98 24.27 -21.29
CA LYS A 171 1.69 25.38 -20.34
C LYS A 171 0.94 24.81 -19.14
N PRO A 172 1.32 25.14 -17.91
CA PRO A 172 0.56 24.75 -16.75
C PRO A 172 -0.84 25.41 -16.79
N ILE A 173 -1.87 24.61 -16.57
CA ILE A 173 -3.25 25.09 -16.45
C ILE A 173 -3.51 25.28 -14.96
N THR A 174 -3.75 26.53 -14.53
CA THR A 174 -4.10 26.87 -13.17
C THR A 174 -5.51 26.35 -12.85
N GLU A 175 -5.78 26.12 -11.56
CA GLU A 175 -6.99 25.46 -11.09
C GLU A 175 -8.30 26.12 -11.59
N HIS A 176 -8.32 27.47 -11.63
CA HIS A 176 -9.48 28.22 -12.12
C HIS A 176 -9.72 28.11 -13.62
N LEU A 177 -8.75 27.66 -14.42
CA LEU A 177 -8.87 27.41 -15.85
C LEU A 177 -9.24 25.96 -16.18
N ARG A 178 -9.26 25.10 -15.15
CA ARG A 178 -9.71 23.71 -15.35
C ARG A 178 -11.22 23.67 -15.31
N SER A 179 -11.87 23.48 -16.46
CA SER A 179 -13.27 23.10 -16.45
C SER A 179 -13.43 21.79 -15.67
N LYS A 180 -14.46 21.67 -14.84
CA LYS A 180 -14.85 20.41 -14.24
C LYS A 180 -15.37 19.48 -15.35
N GLY A 181 -14.44 18.87 -16.08
CA GLY A 181 -14.78 17.81 -17.01
C GLY A 181 -15.26 16.60 -16.21
N ASN A 182 -16.36 15.99 -16.60
CA ASN A 182 -16.67 14.63 -16.20
C ASN A 182 -15.55 13.75 -16.74
N VAL A 183 -14.65 13.33 -15.86
CA VAL A 183 -13.73 12.22 -16.16
C VAL A 183 -14.58 10.97 -16.03
N PRO A 184 -14.68 10.11 -17.06
CA PRO A 184 -15.40 8.85 -16.97
C PRO A 184 -14.78 7.91 -15.96
#